data_901fc5fc69b294c708bae2dc61c78bbc
#
_entry.id   901fc5fc69b294c708bae2dc61c78bbc
#
_cell.length_a   1.000
_cell.length_b   1.000
_cell.length_c   1.000
_cell.angle_alpha   90.00
_cell.angle_beta   90.00
_cell.angle_gamma   90.00
#
_symmetry.space_group_name_H-M   'P 1'
#
loop_
_entity.id
_entity.type
_entity.pdbx_description
1 polymer ?
#
loop_
_entity_poly.entity_id
_entity_poly.type
_entity_poly.pdbx_seq_one_letter_code
_entity_poly.pdbx_strand_id
1 'polypeptide(L)'
;AVAGVVMGLAIAGMHYTGMAALRFIDAPNELELLTAADGAPLALAVAAVASGIGLLVIAINAGLRYRQMFLQMRQSESRLRAIADTAVDGMVMIDAQGRVQSFNAAAERILGWRPEDVVGQNVSMLMPEPDRSRHDTYLQRYLQGQGGGVVGANSREVLALRPDGSTVPIRISVG
;
A
#
# COMPACT_ATOMS: atom_id res chain seq x y z
N ALA A 1 5.87 16.35 14.96
CA ALA A 1 6.59 15.51 15.94
C ALA A 1 8.04 15.97 16.14
N VAL A 2 8.82 16.21 15.08
CA VAL A 2 10.23 16.62 15.16
C VAL A 2 10.39 17.97 15.92
N ALA A 3 9.51 18.93 15.64
CA ALA A 3 9.56 20.25 16.31
C ALA A 3 9.35 20.17 17.83
N GLY A 4 8.50 19.27 18.30
CA GLY A 4 8.26 19.06 19.74
C GLY A 4 9.48 18.47 20.46
N VAL A 5 10.19 17.54 19.81
CA VAL A 5 11.41 16.95 20.36
C VAL A 5 12.54 17.98 20.44
N VAL A 6 12.73 18.77 19.37
CA VAL A 6 13.74 19.85 19.34
C VAL A 6 13.44 20.91 20.40
N MET A 7 12.19 21.29 20.56
CA MET A 7 11.77 22.26 21.57
C MET A 7 11.94 21.73 23.00
N GLY A 8 11.62 20.44 23.24
CA GLY A 8 11.85 19.78 24.52
C GLY A 8 13.33 19.72 24.92
N LEU A 9 14.20 19.38 23.96
CA LEU A 9 15.66 19.38 24.15
C LEU A 9 16.22 20.79 24.41
N ALA A 10 15.71 21.80 23.70
CA ALA A 10 16.11 23.18 23.89
C ALA A 10 15.71 23.71 25.29
N ILE A 11 14.50 23.39 25.74
CA ILE A 11 14.03 23.79 27.10
C ILE A 11 14.82 23.07 28.18
N ALA A 12 15.08 21.78 28.05
CA ALA A 12 15.90 21.03 28.97
C ALA A 12 17.34 21.57 29.02
N GLY A 13 17.94 21.84 27.86
CA GLY A 13 19.28 22.45 27.76
C GLY A 13 19.36 23.78 28.43
N MET A 14 18.42 24.69 28.22
CA MET A 14 18.36 25.99 28.90
C MET A 14 18.18 25.86 30.41
N HIS A 15 17.33 24.92 30.87
CA HIS A 15 17.12 24.72 32.29
C HIS A 15 18.38 24.21 32.98
N TYR A 16 19.06 23.22 32.43
CA TYR A 16 20.29 22.68 33.01
C TYR A 16 21.48 23.64 32.94
N THR A 17 21.63 24.41 31.85
CA THR A 17 22.68 25.44 31.77
C THR A 17 22.39 26.59 32.71
N GLY A 18 21.12 26.99 32.90
CA GLY A 18 20.74 28.01 33.86
C GLY A 18 21.04 27.60 35.30
N MET A 19 20.74 26.35 35.66
CA MET A 19 21.05 25.83 37.01
C MET A 19 22.57 25.68 37.25
N ALA A 20 23.32 25.27 36.23
CA ALA A 20 24.78 25.17 36.32
C ALA A 20 25.48 26.54 36.43
N ALA A 21 24.84 27.60 35.91
CA ALA A 21 25.37 28.96 36.01
C ALA A 21 25.08 29.67 37.34
N LEU A 22 24.08 29.18 38.09
CA LEU A 22 23.76 29.71 39.43
C LEU A 22 24.80 29.21 40.46
N ARG A 23 25.87 29.97 40.64
CA ARG A 23 26.78 29.80 41.77
C ARG A 23 26.31 30.74 42.89
N PHE A 24 25.82 30.14 43.96
CA PHE A 24 25.60 30.93 45.19
C PHE A 24 26.95 31.28 45.79
N ILE A 25 27.28 32.57 45.81
CA ILE A 25 28.43 33.13 46.48
C ILE A 25 28.03 33.23 47.95
N ASP A 26 28.70 32.53 48.86
CA ASP A 26 28.45 32.43 50.32
C ASP A 26 27.57 31.27 50.85
N ALA A 27 27.52 30.14 50.20
CA ALA A 27 27.00 28.92 50.85
C ALA A 27 28.16 28.14 51.51
N PRO A 28 28.04 27.71 52.78
CA PRO A 28 29.06 26.86 53.41
C PRO A 28 29.15 25.53 52.62
N ASN A 29 30.40 25.10 52.36
CA ASN A 29 30.75 23.96 51.50
C ASN A 29 30.06 22.63 51.82
N GLU A 30 29.53 22.44 52.99
CA GLU A 30 28.81 21.20 53.38
C GLU A 30 27.45 21.08 52.77
N LEU A 31 26.74 22.15 52.47
CA LEU A 31 25.42 22.15 51.85
C LEU A 31 25.45 21.81 50.36
N GLU A 32 26.54 22.18 49.67
CA GLU A 32 26.74 21.93 48.27
C GLU A 32 26.96 20.43 47.96
N LEU A 33 27.61 19.70 48.88
CA LEU A 33 27.87 18.25 48.73
C LEU A 33 26.58 17.41 48.91
N LEU A 34 25.70 17.84 49.80
CA LEU A 34 24.43 17.15 50.04
C LEU A 34 23.41 17.35 48.89
N THR A 35 23.35 18.55 48.32
CA THR A 35 22.43 18.88 47.23
C THR A 35 22.83 18.29 45.88
N ALA A 36 24.16 18.20 45.61
CA ALA A 36 24.65 17.62 44.37
C ALA A 36 24.50 16.05 44.32
N ALA A 37 24.65 15.38 45.46
CA ALA A 37 24.56 13.93 45.54
C ALA A 37 23.12 13.40 45.42
N ASP A 38 22.15 14.14 45.93
CA ASP A 38 20.75 13.69 45.98
C ASP A 38 19.91 14.03 44.75
N GLY A 39 20.35 14.96 43.91
CA GLY A 39 19.61 15.37 42.71
C GLY A 39 19.77 14.49 41.48
N ALA A 40 20.91 13.80 41.36
CA ALA A 40 21.22 12.99 40.18
C ALA A 40 20.25 11.81 39.95
N PRO A 41 19.86 11.01 40.98
CA PRO A 41 18.93 9.89 40.78
C PRO A 41 17.52 10.38 40.41
N LEU A 42 17.08 11.51 40.96
CA LEU A 42 15.81 12.11 40.60
C LEU A 42 15.78 12.61 39.17
N ALA A 43 16.84 13.30 38.73
CA ALA A 43 16.97 13.78 37.34
C ALA A 43 16.96 12.61 36.33
N LEU A 44 17.67 11.51 36.63
CA LEU A 44 17.66 10.30 35.81
C LEU A 44 16.29 9.63 35.78
N ALA A 45 15.60 9.57 36.90
CA ALA A 45 14.25 9.01 36.96
C ALA A 45 13.26 9.83 36.12
N VAL A 46 13.30 11.15 36.23
CA VAL A 46 12.44 12.04 35.43
C VAL A 46 12.76 11.90 33.93
N ALA A 47 14.04 11.87 33.57
CA ALA A 47 14.46 11.69 32.18
C ALA A 47 13.99 10.32 31.61
N ALA A 48 14.11 9.25 32.39
CA ALA A 48 13.65 7.93 32.00
C ALA A 48 12.14 7.87 31.78
N VAL A 49 11.35 8.45 32.70
CA VAL A 49 9.90 8.51 32.58
C VAL A 49 9.49 9.37 31.38
N ALA A 50 10.08 10.53 31.20
CA ALA A 50 9.79 11.41 30.06
C ALA A 50 10.11 10.74 28.72
N SER A 51 11.25 10.04 28.63
CA SER A 51 11.64 9.26 27.45
C SER A 51 10.67 8.10 27.20
N GLY A 52 10.28 7.38 28.24
CA GLY A 52 9.29 6.30 28.16
C GLY A 52 7.94 6.78 27.63
N ILE A 53 7.44 7.90 28.13
CA ILE A 53 6.20 8.51 27.64
C ILE A 53 6.36 8.94 26.17
N GLY A 54 7.49 9.56 25.81
CA GLY A 54 7.78 9.96 24.44
C GLY A 54 7.76 8.79 23.48
N LEU A 55 8.44 7.69 23.82
CA LEU A 55 8.45 6.47 23.03
C LEU A 55 7.05 5.84 22.90
N LEU A 56 6.28 5.82 23.99
CA LEU A 56 4.92 5.31 23.99
C LEU A 56 4.01 6.12 23.05
N VAL A 57 4.10 7.44 23.08
CA VAL A 57 3.33 8.33 22.19
C VAL A 57 3.71 8.10 20.74
N ILE A 58 5.02 7.95 20.45
CA ILE A 58 5.50 7.64 19.10
C ILE A 58 4.95 6.30 18.63
N ALA A 59 5.02 5.25 19.47
CA ALA A 59 4.54 3.92 19.14
C ALA A 59 3.03 3.91 18.87
N ILE A 60 2.24 4.58 19.70
CA ILE A 60 0.78 4.70 19.50
C ILE A 60 0.48 5.44 18.19
N ASN A 61 1.13 6.57 17.94
CA ASN A 61 0.93 7.33 16.69
C ASN A 61 1.33 6.52 15.45
N ALA A 62 2.44 5.78 15.52
CA ALA A 62 2.87 4.91 14.43
C ALA A 62 1.84 3.81 14.17
N GLY A 63 1.34 3.16 15.21
CA GLY A 63 0.30 2.13 15.12
C GLY A 63 -1.01 2.65 14.51
N LEU A 64 -1.46 3.83 14.94
CA LEU A 64 -2.66 4.47 14.41
C LEU A 64 -2.50 4.82 12.91
N ARG A 65 -1.34 5.38 12.52
CA ARG A 65 -1.04 5.69 11.11
C ARG A 65 -0.99 4.43 10.25
N TYR A 66 -0.34 3.38 10.74
CA TYR A 66 -0.26 2.10 10.04
C TYR A 66 -1.67 1.52 9.80
N ARG A 67 -2.51 1.54 10.82
CA ARG A 67 -3.89 1.09 10.73
C ARG A 67 -4.72 1.91 9.73
N GLN A 68 -4.56 3.23 9.73
CA GLN A 68 -5.24 4.12 8.78
C GLN A 68 -4.81 3.83 7.33
N MET A 69 -3.50 3.68 7.08
CA MET A 69 -2.99 3.34 5.75
C MET A 69 -3.55 2.00 5.25
N PHE A 70 -3.59 0.99 6.12
CA PHE A 70 -4.13 -0.32 5.77
C PHE A 70 -5.63 -0.27 5.42
N LEU A 71 -6.42 0.49 6.18
CA LEU A 71 -7.84 0.69 5.91
C LEU A 71 -8.07 1.45 4.59
N GLN A 72 -7.27 2.47 4.31
CA GLN A 72 -7.35 3.23 3.06
C GLN A 72 -7.01 2.36 1.83
N MET A 73 -5.99 1.51 1.94
CA MET A 73 -5.65 0.56 0.86
C MET A 73 -6.82 -0.39 0.57
N ARG A 74 -7.41 -0.99 1.59
CA ARG A 74 -8.58 -1.86 1.42
C ARG A 74 -9.79 -1.13 0.81
N GLN A 75 -10.03 0.09 1.22
CA GLN A 75 -11.13 0.90 0.69
C GLN A 75 -10.90 1.28 -0.78
N SER A 76 -9.67 1.60 -1.17
CA SER A 76 -9.31 1.87 -2.56
C SER A 76 -9.49 0.64 -3.45
N GLU A 77 -9.03 -0.53 -2.99
CA GLU A 77 -9.21 -1.80 -3.71
C GLU A 77 -10.71 -2.16 -3.88
N SER A 78 -11.49 -2.02 -2.80
CA SER A 78 -12.96 -2.21 -2.87
C SER A 78 -13.63 -1.27 -3.86
N ARG A 79 -13.21 0.00 -3.92
CA ARG A 79 -13.74 0.96 -4.87
C ARG A 79 -13.43 0.59 -6.31
N LEU A 80 -12.18 0.24 -6.60
CA LEU A 80 -11.78 -0.19 -7.95
C LEU A 80 -12.56 -1.44 -8.38
N ARG A 81 -12.73 -2.40 -7.50
CA ARG A 81 -13.53 -3.60 -7.76
C ARG A 81 -14.99 -3.27 -8.01
N ALA A 82 -15.60 -2.40 -7.19
CA ALA A 82 -16.98 -1.97 -7.37
C ALA A 82 -17.19 -1.23 -8.72
N ILE A 83 -16.23 -0.40 -9.14
CA ILE A 83 -16.28 0.28 -10.44
C ILE A 83 -16.20 -0.76 -11.58
N ALA A 84 -15.28 -1.72 -11.47
CA ALA A 84 -15.16 -2.79 -12.47
C ALA A 84 -16.43 -3.66 -12.55
N ASP A 85 -17.06 -3.97 -11.41
CA ASP A 85 -18.25 -4.81 -11.35
C ASP A 85 -19.52 -4.09 -11.84
N THR A 86 -19.57 -2.76 -11.72
CA THR A 86 -20.68 -1.93 -12.26
C THR A 86 -20.47 -1.53 -13.71
N ALA A 87 -19.29 -1.79 -14.28
CA ALA A 87 -19.06 -1.53 -15.70
C ALA A 87 -19.98 -2.36 -16.59
N VAL A 88 -20.43 -1.76 -17.69
CA VAL A 88 -21.21 -2.45 -18.71
C VAL A 88 -20.33 -3.39 -19.52
N ASP A 89 -19.06 -3.01 -19.67
CA ASP A 89 -18.07 -3.76 -20.45
C ASP A 89 -17.42 -4.87 -19.61
N GLY A 90 -17.21 -6.02 -20.23
CA GLY A 90 -16.47 -7.13 -19.64
C GLY A 90 -14.99 -6.77 -19.47
N MET A 91 -14.51 -6.79 -18.21
CA MET A 91 -13.10 -6.54 -17.89
C MET A 91 -12.41 -7.84 -17.47
N VAL A 92 -11.31 -8.14 -18.14
CA VAL A 92 -10.44 -9.28 -17.82
C VAL A 92 -9.02 -8.76 -17.63
N MET A 93 -8.45 -8.91 -16.44
CA MET A 93 -7.04 -8.57 -16.20
C MET A 93 -6.21 -9.85 -16.21
N ILE A 94 -5.03 -9.77 -16.85
CA ILE A 94 -4.08 -10.88 -16.92
C ILE A 94 -2.71 -10.44 -16.40
N ASP A 95 -1.92 -11.40 -15.95
CA ASP A 95 -0.50 -11.17 -15.65
C ASP A 95 0.38 -11.32 -16.91
N ALA A 96 1.69 -11.12 -16.75
CA ALA A 96 2.67 -11.25 -17.82
C ALA A 96 2.78 -12.67 -18.40
N GLN A 97 2.24 -13.67 -17.72
CA GLN A 97 2.16 -15.06 -18.17
C GLN A 97 0.82 -15.40 -18.82
N GLY A 98 -0.07 -14.41 -18.98
CA GLY A 98 -1.40 -14.61 -19.56
C GLY A 98 -2.41 -15.25 -18.62
N ARG A 99 -2.11 -15.35 -17.31
CA ARG A 99 -3.06 -15.89 -16.32
C ARG A 99 -4.02 -14.80 -15.87
N VAL A 100 -5.29 -15.16 -15.82
CA VAL A 100 -6.36 -14.26 -15.40
C VAL A 100 -6.22 -13.93 -13.91
N GLN A 101 -6.09 -12.65 -13.61
CA GLN A 101 -6.02 -12.10 -12.25
C GLN A 101 -7.38 -11.61 -11.75
N SER A 102 -8.20 -11.05 -12.66
CA SER A 102 -9.55 -10.63 -12.33
C SER A 102 -10.49 -10.78 -13.52
N PHE A 103 -11.77 -11.02 -13.20
CA PHE A 103 -12.84 -11.27 -14.15
C PHE A 103 -14.11 -10.65 -13.56
N ASN A 104 -14.59 -9.54 -14.15
CA ASN A 104 -15.71 -8.81 -13.57
C ASN A 104 -17.06 -9.44 -13.92
N ALA A 105 -18.10 -8.99 -13.22
CA ALA A 105 -19.46 -9.49 -13.41
C ALA A 105 -20.01 -9.30 -14.83
N ALA A 106 -19.56 -8.26 -15.56
CA ALA A 106 -19.94 -8.06 -16.95
C ALA A 106 -19.29 -9.11 -17.87
N ALA A 107 -18.01 -9.45 -17.66
CA ALA A 107 -17.34 -10.50 -18.39
C ALA A 107 -18.02 -11.88 -18.16
N GLU A 108 -18.45 -12.16 -16.92
CA GLU A 108 -19.23 -13.36 -16.60
C GLU A 108 -20.53 -13.42 -17.39
N ARG A 109 -21.30 -12.32 -17.41
CA ARG A 109 -22.56 -12.27 -18.17
C ARG A 109 -22.37 -12.42 -19.70
N ILE A 110 -21.31 -11.82 -20.24
CA ILE A 110 -21.04 -11.82 -21.69
C ILE A 110 -20.50 -13.19 -22.12
N LEU A 111 -19.53 -13.71 -21.40
CA LEU A 111 -18.79 -14.91 -21.77
C LEU A 111 -19.38 -16.21 -21.19
N GLY A 112 -20.20 -16.11 -20.14
CA GLY A 112 -20.84 -17.26 -19.50
C GLY A 112 -19.93 -18.08 -18.59
N TRP A 113 -18.66 -17.69 -18.40
CA TRP A 113 -17.74 -18.35 -17.48
C TRP A 113 -17.88 -17.78 -16.08
N ARG A 114 -17.73 -18.63 -15.06
CA ARG A 114 -17.69 -18.18 -13.67
C ARG A 114 -16.28 -17.68 -13.32
N PRO A 115 -16.13 -16.63 -12.51
CA PRO A 115 -14.81 -16.13 -12.10
C PRO A 115 -13.94 -17.23 -11.47
N GLU A 116 -14.53 -18.14 -10.69
CA GLU A 116 -13.84 -19.24 -10.02
C GLU A 116 -13.22 -20.26 -10.98
N ASP A 117 -13.77 -20.38 -12.20
CA ASP A 117 -13.27 -21.31 -13.23
C ASP A 117 -12.17 -20.68 -14.09
N VAL A 118 -12.10 -19.34 -14.12
CA VAL A 118 -11.24 -18.58 -15.04
C VAL A 118 -10.03 -17.96 -14.31
N VAL A 119 -10.20 -17.47 -13.09
CA VAL A 119 -9.11 -16.83 -12.33
C VAL A 119 -8.00 -17.84 -12.05
N GLY A 120 -6.76 -17.44 -12.38
CA GLY A 120 -5.57 -18.30 -12.30
C GLY A 120 -5.33 -19.17 -13.53
N GLN A 121 -6.30 -19.31 -14.44
CA GLN A 121 -6.14 -20.02 -15.72
C GLN A 121 -5.56 -19.11 -16.80
N ASN A 122 -5.02 -19.70 -17.87
CA ASN A 122 -4.56 -18.92 -19.01
C ASN A 122 -5.76 -18.37 -19.79
N VAL A 123 -5.73 -17.07 -20.10
CA VAL A 123 -6.80 -16.36 -20.79
C VAL A 123 -7.11 -16.92 -22.17
N SER A 124 -6.17 -17.66 -22.78
CA SER A 124 -6.38 -18.35 -24.05
C SER A 124 -7.53 -19.36 -24.03
N MET A 125 -7.96 -19.83 -22.84
CA MET A 125 -9.14 -20.69 -22.69
C MET A 125 -10.44 -20.01 -23.17
N LEU A 126 -10.47 -18.68 -23.17
CA LEU A 126 -11.63 -17.88 -23.61
C LEU A 126 -11.67 -17.69 -25.14
N MET A 127 -10.75 -18.29 -25.87
CA MET A 127 -10.59 -18.11 -27.32
C MET A 127 -10.78 -19.43 -28.08
N PRO A 128 -11.44 -19.39 -29.27
CA PRO A 128 -11.44 -20.52 -30.19
C PRO A 128 -10.10 -20.64 -30.92
N GLU A 129 -9.86 -21.77 -31.58
CA GLU A 129 -8.75 -21.88 -32.53
C GLU A 129 -9.03 -21.04 -33.79
N PRO A 130 -8.00 -20.46 -34.41
CA PRO A 130 -6.57 -20.59 -34.14
C PRO A 130 -6.00 -19.57 -33.15
N ASP A 131 -6.81 -18.67 -32.61
CA ASP A 131 -6.34 -17.58 -31.72
C ASP A 131 -5.84 -18.13 -30.38
N ARG A 132 -6.45 -19.21 -29.88
CA ARG A 132 -6.07 -19.90 -28.65
C ARG A 132 -4.60 -20.31 -28.66
N SER A 133 -4.14 -21.00 -29.69
CA SER A 133 -2.77 -21.48 -29.79
C SER A 133 -1.74 -20.36 -30.08
N ARG A 134 -2.19 -19.21 -30.57
CA ARG A 134 -1.31 -18.07 -30.92
C ARG A 134 -1.23 -17.00 -29.84
N HIS A 135 -2.14 -17.02 -28.88
CA HIS A 135 -2.29 -15.93 -27.90
C HIS A 135 -0.99 -15.67 -27.12
N ASP A 136 -0.33 -16.69 -26.61
CA ASP A 136 0.89 -16.53 -25.85
C ASP A 136 2.01 -15.87 -26.68
N THR A 137 2.07 -16.16 -27.99
CA THR A 137 2.99 -15.48 -28.90
C THR A 137 2.65 -14.00 -29.09
N TYR A 138 1.35 -13.66 -29.12
CA TYR A 138 0.91 -12.27 -29.20
C TYR A 138 1.25 -11.51 -27.91
N LEU A 139 1.04 -12.13 -26.75
CA LEU A 139 1.37 -11.56 -25.45
C LEU A 139 2.87 -11.29 -25.31
N GLN A 140 3.72 -12.25 -25.71
CA GLN A 140 5.17 -12.07 -25.66
C GLN A 140 5.66 -10.92 -26.57
N ARG A 141 5.12 -10.81 -27.79
CA ARG A 141 5.45 -9.68 -28.69
C ARG A 141 5.03 -8.34 -28.07
N TYR A 142 3.87 -8.31 -27.42
CA TYR A 142 3.40 -7.12 -26.73
C TYR A 142 4.35 -6.70 -25.60
N LEU A 143 4.74 -7.62 -24.74
CA LEU A 143 5.66 -7.37 -23.62
C LEU A 143 7.06 -6.92 -24.09
N GLN A 144 7.47 -7.32 -25.30
CA GLN A 144 8.73 -6.87 -25.93
C GLN A 144 8.63 -5.51 -26.63
N GLY A 145 7.48 -4.82 -26.52
CA GLY A 145 7.28 -3.54 -27.20
C GLY A 145 7.07 -3.64 -28.72
N GLN A 146 6.90 -4.85 -29.25
CA GLN A 146 6.67 -5.10 -30.67
C GLN A 146 5.17 -5.20 -31.01
N GLY A 147 4.30 -4.75 -30.10
CA GLY A 147 2.87 -4.84 -30.23
C GLY A 147 2.28 -3.78 -31.16
N GLY A 148 1.83 -4.23 -32.30
CA GLY A 148 1.00 -3.45 -33.22
C GLY A 148 -0.25 -4.26 -33.58
N GLY A 149 -1.41 -3.88 -33.08
CA GLY A 149 -2.62 -4.50 -33.60
C GLY A 149 -3.87 -4.39 -32.73
N VAL A 150 -3.78 -4.61 -31.43
CA VAL A 150 -4.97 -4.57 -30.54
C VAL A 150 -4.76 -3.61 -29.37
N VAL A 151 -3.53 -3.13 -29.18
CA VAL A 151 -3.15 -2.26 -28.05
C VAL A 151 -3.30 -0.80 -28.45
N GLY A 152 -3.97 -0.04 -27.58
CA GLY A 152 -4.29 1.36 -27.84
C GLY A 152 -5.70 1.52 -28.40
N ALA A 153 -5.98 2.63 -29.07
CA ALA A 153 -7.30 3.07 -29.49
C ALA A 153 -8.04 2.18 -30.51
N ASN A 154 -7.45 1.08 -30.98
CA ASN A 154 -8.06 0.21 -32.00
C ASN A 154 -8.74 -0.99 -31.35
N SER A 155 -10.07 -0.86 -31.15
CA SER A 155 -10.88 -2.02 -30.80
C SER A 155 -10.99 -2.99 -31.97
N ARG A 156 -10.90 -4.30 -31.73
CA ARG A 156 -11.01 -5.37 -32.72
C ARG A 156 -12.17 -6.29 -32.37
N GLU A 157 -12.92 -6.71 -33.38
CA GLU A 157 -13.91 -7.77 -33.24
C GLU A 157 -13.22 -9.13 -33.31
N VAL A 158 -13.52 -9.98 -32.33
CA VAL A 158 -13.01 -11.33 -32.22
C VAL A 158 -14.12 -12.27 -31.71
N LEU A 159 -13.93 -13.56 -31.86
CA LEU A 159 -14.83 -14.56 -31.27
C LEU A 159 -14.28 -14.99 -29.92
N ALA A 160 -15.15 -15.02 -28.92
CA ALA A 160 -14.84 -15.60 -27.62
C ALA A 160 -15.56 -16.94 -27.44
N LEU A 161 -14.90 -17.86 -26.73
CA LEU A 161 -15.41 -19.20 -26.46
C LEU A 161 -16.15 -19.21 -25.12
N ARG A 162 -17.34 -19.79 -25.11
CA ARG A 162 -18.16 -20.02 -23.90
C ARG A 162 -17.93 -21.42 -23.33
N PRO A 163 -18.36 -21.67 -22.06
CA PRO A 163 -18.23 -23.00 -21.42
C PRO A 163 -18.94 -24.11 -22.16
N ASP A 164 -20.04 -23.80 -22.86
CA ASP A 164 -20.84 -24.75 -23.63
C ASP A 164 -20.23 -25.06 -25.02
N GLY A 165 -19.08 -24.50 -25.34
CA GLY A 165 -18.40 -24.63 -26.63
C GLY A 165 -18.92 -23.68 -27.73
N SER A 166 -19.96 -22.92 -27.47
CA SER A 166 -20.44 -21.88 -28.40
C SER A 166 -19.49 -20.69 -28.46
N THR A 167 -19.56 -19.94 -29.53
CA THR A 167 -18.77 -18.69 -29.67
C THR A 167 -19.68 -17.47 -29.71
N VAL A 168 -19.19 -16.37 -29.17
CA VAL A 168 -19.85 -15.06 -29.14
C VAL A 168 -18.92 -14.02 -29.76
N PRO A 169 -19.40 -13.17 -30.71
CA PRO A 169 -18.62 -12.06 -31.20
C PRO A 169 -18.53 -10.97 -30.12
N ILE A 170 -17.32 -10.54 -29.85
CA ILE A 170 -17.03 -9.48 -28.89
C ILE A 170 -16.08 -8.47 -29.52
N ARG A 171 -16.14 -7.24 -29.02
CA ARG A 171 -15.15 -6.22 -29.35
C ARG A 171 -14.20 -6.06 -28.20
N ILE A 172 -12.91 -6.27 -28.44
CA ILE A 172 -11.87 -6.15 -27.43
C ILE A 172 -11.04 -4.89 -27.62
N SER A 173 -10.62 -4.31 -26.52
CA SER A 173 -9.58 -3.28 -26.43
C SER A 173 -8.58 -3.73 -25.37
N VAL A 174 -7.30 -3.57 -25.65
CA VAL A 174 -6.21 -3.97 -24.74
C VAL A 174 -5.43 -2.72 -24.35
N GLY A 175 -5.21 -2.53 -23.05
CA GLY A 175 -4.50 -1.39 -22.47
C GLY A 175 -3.35 -1.83 -21.57
#